data_1efa96479828554ecaa7f0a568b57406
#
_entry.id   1efa96479828554ecaa7f0a568b57406
#
_cell.length_a   1.000
_cell.length_b   1.000
_cell.length_c   1.000
_cell.angle_alpha   90.00
_cell.angle_beta   90.00
_cell.angle_gamma   90.00
#
_symmetry.space_group_name_H-M   'P 1'
#
loop_
_entity.id
_entity.type
_entity.pdbx_description
1 polymer ?
#
loop_
_entity_poly.entity_id
_entity_poly.type
_entity_poly.pdbx_seq_one_letter_code
_entity_poly.pdbx_strand_id
1 'polypeptide(L)'
;MSYSTMLIPAVEVIITLILAIFIGLIIPGIERRYVQARIQQRIGPPVTSSGLWASVKFLYKENIKPNSPAPGLYKAMPILCFIAVLMVFLCVMPQNYAFLALANLIAIVGFLKVEETAYVLMGSLSKSVMSGGLRFDDHIKGAIRQGLLVSYLEDISSSRSLRMIIFGSFPLYLALFIPAVQSGSIYLGDIISYQQAHGPVIFTLAGAIGAVVFFVGYMILLNEYPFSIIKAKSDVIEGPYMELASKYRSFVVLTRGFLIVTLGLLFAVLFIGVPPKLFSLGIIVDLIVILILPVIMAVCSAFSPIFTNRQFYPTVLLSTLLGVLAIGIAALF
;
A
#
# COMPACT_ATOMS: atom_id res chain seq x y z
N MET A 1 29.42 -21.55 9.69
CA MET A 1 29.17 -20.11 9.77
C MET A 1 29.22 -19.69 11.23
N SER A 2 30.06 -18.71 11.59
CA SER A 2 30.19 -18.22 12.97
C SER A 2 28.92 -17.53 13.42
N TYR A 3 28.50 -17.66 14.66
CA TYR A 3 27.30 -16.96 15.23
C TYR A 3 27.35 -15.45 15.02
N SER A 4 28.54 -14.86 15.03
CA SER A 4 28.72 -13.42 14.80
C SER A 4 28.36 -12.97 13.38
N THR A 5 28.51 -13.82 12.36
CA THR A 5 28.18 -13.48 10.96
C THR A 5 26.68 -13.46 10.67
N MET A 6 25.84 -14.09 11.49
CA MET A 6 24.39 -14.03 11.36
C MET A 6 23.75 -12.95 12.26
N LEU A 7 24.38 -12.61 13.36
CA LEU A 7 23.81 -11.74 14.38
C LEU A 7 23.77 -10.26 13.90
N ILE A 8 24.81 -9.81 13.22
CA ILE A 8 24.89 -8.44 12.70
C ILE A 8 23.78 -8.15 11.66
N PRO A 9 23.59 -8.98 10.61
CA PRO A 9 22.50 -8.80 9.65
C PRO A 9 21.11 -8.84 10.28
N ALA A 10 20.88 -9.74 11.26
CA ALA A 10 19.60 -9.83 11.94
C ALA A 10 19.28 -8.55 12.75
N VAL A 11 20.26 -8.00 13.46
CA VAL A 11 20.12 -6.73 14.19
C VAL A 11 19.85 -5.58 13.23
N GLU A 12 20.55 -5.53 12.09
CA GLU A 12 20.34 -4.51 11.06
C GLU A 12 18.91 -4.54 10.51
N VAL A 13 18.37 -5.72 10.20
CA VAL A 13 16.97 -5.89 9.73
C VAL A 13 15.99 -5.41 10.80
N ILE A 14 16.19 -5.74 12.07
CA ILE A 14 15.30 -5.30 13.14
C ILE A 14 15.33 -3.77 13.31
N ILE A 15 16.50 -3.16 13.29
CA ILE A 15 16.64 -1.71 13.40
C ILE A 15 15.97 -1.04 12.19
N THR A 16 16.22 -1.53 11.00
CA THR A 16 15.61 -1.00 9.76
C THR A 16 14.08 -1.13 9.79
N LEU A 17 13.55 -2.24 10.30
CA LEU A 17 12.12 -2.44 10.49
C LEU A 17 11.51 -1.40 11.44
N ILE A 18 12.13 -1.19 12.60
CA ILE A 18 11.68 -0.19 13.58
C ILE A 18 11.68 1.21 12.97
N LEU A 19 12.76 1.57 12.26
CA LEU A 19 12.88 2.85 11.56
C LEU A 19 11.84 3.00 10.45
N ALA A 20 11.60 1.95 9.65
CA ALA A 20 10.60 1.95 8.59
C ALA A 20 9.19 2.19 9.13
N ILE A 21 8.82 1.52 10.22
CA ILE A 21 7.54 1.73 10.89
C ILE A 21 7.43 3.16 11.40
N PHE A 22 8.48 3.67 12.06
CA PHE A 22 8.49 5.02 12.62
C PHE A 22 8.37 6.10 11.54
N ILE A 23 9.16 5.99 10.47
CA ILE A 23 9.10 6.89 9.30
C ILE A 23 7.71 6.82 8.67
N GLY A 24 7.17 5.62 8.47
CA GLY A 24 5.84 5.41 7.91
C GLY A 24 4.72 6.07 8.71
N LEU A 25 4.84 6.14 10.03
CA LEU A 25 3.89 6.86 10.87
C LEU A 25 4.02 8.39 10.80
N ILE A 26 5.19 8.90 10.40
CA ILE A 26 5.43 10.35 10.28
C ILE A 26 5.03 10.88 8.89
N ILE A 27 5.24 10.11 7.82
CA ILE A 27 4.98 10.51 6.42
C ILE A 27 3.59 11.14 6.22
N PRO A 28 2.46 10.54 6.69
CA PRO A 28 1.14 11.13 6.50
C PRO A 28 0.99 12.52 7.15
N GLY A 29 1.76 12.80 8.18
CA GLY A 29 1.81 14.12 8.80
C GLY A 29 2.57 15.14 7.97
N ILE A 30 3.69 14.73 7.36
CA ILE A 30 4.47 15.56 6.43
C ILE A 30 3.61 15.92 5.21
N GLU A 31 2.97 14.94 4.59
CA GLU A 31 2.06 15.13 3.44
C GLU A 31 0.97 16.16 3.74
N ARG A 32 0.27 16.00 4.86
CA ARG A 32 -0.86 16.87 5.24
C ARG A 32 -0.43 18.27 5.64
N ARG A 33 0.70 18.41 6.35
CA ARG A 33 1.13 19.72 6.89
C ARG A 33 1.92 20.54 5.88
N TYR A 34 2.90 19.92 5.23
CA TYR A 34 3.85 20.67 4.40
C TYR A 34 3.50 20.69 2.92
N VAL A 35 2.71 19.73 2.43
CA VAL A 35 2.32 19.66 1.03
C VAL A 35 0.87 20.09 0.85
N GLN A 36 -0.08 19.27 1.26
CA GLN A 36 -1.51 19.51 1.02
C GLN A 36 -2.00 20.82 1.64
N ALA A 37 -1.65 21.09 2.92
CA ALA A 37 -2.11 22.31 3.59
C ALA A 37 -1.54 23.57 2.95
N ARG A 38 -0.27 23.55 2.47
CA ARG A 38 0.33 24.69 1.80
C ARG A 38 -0.30 24.98 0.45
N ILE A 39 -0.56 23.95 -0.35
CA ILE A 39 -1.25 24.08 -1.63
C ILE A 39 -2.67 24.63 -1.42
N GLN A 40 -3.36 24.15 -0.37
CA GLN A 40 -4.73 24.56 -0.03
C GLN A 40 -4.79 25.84 0.81
N GLN A 41 -3.69 26.55 1.00
CA GLN A 41 -3.59 27.80 1.76
C GLN A 41 -4.17 27.71 3.19
N ARG A 42 -3.95 26.60 3.87
CA ARG A 42 -4.42 26.34 5.24
C ARG A 42 -3.26 25.90 6.16
N ILE A 43 -3.51 25.93 7.46
CA ILE A 43 -2.59 25.35 8.45
C ILE A 43 -2.95 23.89 8.65
N GLY A 44 -2.03 22.97 8.33
CA GLY A 44 -2.21 21.54 8.53
C GLY A 44 -2.00 21.11 10.00
N PRO A 45 -2.42 19.87 10.34
CA PRO A 45 -2.21 19.31 11.67
C PRO A 45 -0.70 19.17 11.97
N PRO A 46 -0.29 19.03 13.25
CA PRO A 46 1.09 18.70 13.60
C PRO A 46 1.56 17.41 12.90
N VAL A 47 2.84 17.36 12.51
CA VAL A 47 3.40 16.24 11.73
C VAL A 47 3.17 14.89 12.40
N THR A 48 3.33 14.83 13.71
CA THR A 48 3.20 13.59 14.49
C THR A 48 1.74 13.17 14.75
N SER A 49 0.76 14.08 14.54
CA SER A 49 -0.63 13.81 14.95
C SER A 49 -1.35 12.81 14.04
N SER A 50 -1.06 12.81 12.74
CA SER A 50 -1.82 12.05 11.76
C SER A 50 -1.55 10.54 11.76
N GLY A 51 -0.35 10.13 12.12
CA GLY A 51 0.04 8.72 12.17
C GLY A 51 0.45 8.29 13.56
N LEU A 52 1.52 8.89 14.11
CA LEU A 52 2.12 8.46 15.37
C LEU A 52 1.14 8.59 16.55
N TRP A 53 0.67 9.81 16.84
CA TRP A 53 -0.27 10.02 17.95
C TRP A 53 -1.64 9.39 17.72
N ALA A 54 -2.09 9.27 16.45
CA ALA A 54 -3.30 8.54 16.14
C ALA A 54 -3.17 7.06 16.50
N SER A 55 -2.07 6.40 16.15
CA SER A 55 -1.81 5.00 16.51
C SER A 55 -1.72 4.81 18.03
N VAL A 56 -0.94 5.67 18.71
CA VAL A 56 -0.81 5.63 20.18
C VAL A 56 -2.18 5.82 20.85
N LYS A 57 -2.95 6.82 20.42
CA LYS A 57 -4.30 7.07 20.95
C LYS A 57 -5.20 5.84 20.82
N PHE A 58 -5.17 5.16 19.68
CA PHE A 58 -5.98 3.97 19.48
C PHE A 58 -5.54 2.77 20.33
N LEU A 59 -4.26 2.64 20.66
CA LEU A 59 -3.76 1.58 21.54
C LEU A 59 -4.32 1.69 22.97
N TYR A 60 -4.56 2.91 23.45
CA TYR A 60 -5.09 3.16 24.82
C TYR A 60 -6.61 3.16 24.92
N LYS A 61 -7.33 3.10 23.79
CA LYS A 61 -8.80 3.02 23.82
C LYS A 61 -9.29 1.62 24.14
N GLU A 62 -10.47 1.53 24.74
CA GLU A 62 -11.13 0.26 25.03
C GLU A 62 -11.48 -0.51 23.75
N ASN A 63 -11.36 -1.84 23.81
CA ASN A 63 -11.73 -2.72 22.72
C ASN A 63 -13.24 -2.87 22.66
N ILE A 64 -13.84 -2.35 21.60
CA ILE A 64 -15.25 -2.54 21.31
C ILE A 64 -15.41 -3.80 20.47
N LYS A 65 -16.45 -4.60 20.73
CA LYS A 65 -16.80 -5.73 19.86
C LYS A 65 -17.32 -5.18 18.53
N PRO A 66 -16.70 -5.53 17.39
CA PRO A 66 -17.20 -5.10 16.10
C PRO A 66 -18.53 -5.78 15.79
N ASN A 67 -19.44 -5.06 15.16
CA ASN A 67 -20.65 -5.63 14.61
C ASN A 67 -20.31 -6.38 13.30
N SER A 68 -20.11 -7.68 13.42
CA SER A 68 -19.67 -8.54 12.32
C SER A 68 -20.28 -9.93 12.46
N PRO A 69 -20.63 -10.61 11.35
CA PRO A 69 -21.07 -12.01 11.38
C PRO A 69 -19.95 -12.95 11.87
N ALA A 70 -18.68 -12.58 11.68
CA ALA A 70 -17.51 -13.33 12.13
C ALA A 70 -16.50 -12.40 12.83
N PRO A 71 -16.75 -11.97 14.10
CA PRO A 71 -15.93 -10.96 14.78
C PRO A 71 -14.45 -11.34 14.92
N GLY A 72 -14.17 -12.64 15.10
CA GLY A 72 -12.80 -13.15 15.20
C GLY A 72 -12.03 -12.96 13.90
N LEU A 73 -12.61 -13.34 12.78
CA LEU A 73 -12.02 -13.18 11.47
C LEU A 73 -11.85 -11.71 11.11
N TYR A 74 -12.87 -10.88 11.38
CA TYR A 74 -12.78 -9.44 11.12
C TYR A 74 -11.62 -8.78 11.87
N LYS A 75 -11.40 -9.15 13.14
CA LYS A 75 -10.27 -8.67 13.95
C LYS A 75 -8.91 -9.19 13.46
N ALA A 76 -8.88 -10.37 12.85
CA ALA A 76 -7.65 -10.95 12.31
C ALA A 76 -7.18 -10.27 11.02
N MET A 77 -8.08 -9.67 10.23
CA MET A 77 -7.73 -9.06 8.94
C MET A 77 -6.69 -7.95 9.03
N PRO A 78 -6.75 -6.97 9.94
CA PRO A 78 -5.70 -5.95 10.07
C PRO A 78 -4.33 -6.53 10.43
N ILE A 79 -4.32 -7.60 11.22
CA ILE A 79 -3.08 -8.29 11.59
C ILE A 79 -2.50 -9.02 10.37
N LEU A 80 -3.36 -9.68 9.59
CA LEU A 80 -2.96 -10.35 8.36
C LEU A 80 -2.40 -9.36 7.32
N CYS A 81 -3.03 -8.19 7.15
CA CYS A 81 -2.48 -7.11 6.32
C CYS A 81 -1.07 -6.70 6.78
N PHE A 82 -0.88 -6.51 8.08
CA PHE A 82 0.43 -6.15 8.63
C PHE A 82 1.49 -7.23 8.38
N ILE A 83 1.14 -8.50 8.61
CA ILE A 83 2.04 -9.64 8.35
C ILE A 83 2.40 -9.72 6.87
N ALA A 84 1.43 -9.52 5.96
CA ALA A 84 1.68 -9.55 4.53
C ALA A 84 2.67 -8.44 4.11
N VAL A 85 2.50 -7.21 4.58
CA VAL A 85 3.44 -6.11 4.32
C VAL A 85 4.81 -6.38 4.94
N LEU A 86 4.85 -6.96 6.15
CA LEU A 86 6.10 -7.37 6.80
C LEU A 86 6.86 -8.40 5.95
N MET A 87 6.17 -9.37 5.35
CA MET A 87 6.78 -10.35 4.45
C MET A 87 7.35 -9.69 3.20
N VAL A 88 6.65 -8.73 2.59
CA VAL A 88 7.19 -7.94 1.47
C VAL A 88 8.45 -7.19 1.90
N PHE A 89 8.42 -6.52 3.05
CA PHE A 89 9.58 -5.80 3.58
C PHE A 89 10.79 -6.72 3.79
N LEU A 90 10.58 -7.90 4.37
CA LEU A 90 11.65 -8.89 4.58
C LEU A 90 12.21 -9.43 3.26
N CYS A 91 11.39 -9.58 2.21
CA CYS A 91 11.85 -9.96 0.88
C CYS A 91 12.73 -8.87 0.24
N VAL A 92 12.49 -7.60 0.54
CA VAL A 92 13.27 -6.47 0.01
C VAL A 92 14.62 -6.32 0.71
N MET A 93 14.78 -6.88 1.94
CA MET A 93 16.02 -6.77 2.72
C MET A 93 17.09 -7.78 2.25
N PRO A 94 18.21 -7.35 1.65
CA PRO A 94 19.22 -8.23 1.08
C PRO A 94 20.06 -8.97 2.14
N GLN A 95 20.05 -8.51 3.38
CA GLN A 95 20.80 -9.13 4.48
C GLN A 95 20.08 -10.33 5.09
N ASN A 96 18.83 -10.55 4.72
CA ASN A 96 18.02 -11.59 5.33
C ASN A 96 18.18 -12.94 4.62
N TYR A 97 19.23 -13.67 4.94
CA TYR A 97 19.53 -14.99 4.36
C TYR A 97 18.39 -16.01 4.52
N ALA A 98 17.60 -15.90 5.58
CA ALA A 98 16.47 -16.80 5.80
C ALA A 98 15.35 -16.64 4.76
N PHE A 99 15.22 -15.45 4.18
CA PHE A 99 14.20 -15.13 3.19
C PHE A 99 14.76 -14.99 1.77
N LEU A 100 16.03 -15.29 1.54
CA LEU A 100 16.68 -15.13 0.24
C LEU A 100 15.93 -15.89 -0.87
N ALA A 101 15.47 -17.11 -0.60
CA ALA A 101 14.68 -17.90 -1.56
C ALA A 101 13.31 -17.29 -1.85
N LEU A 102 12.73 -16.52 -0.93
CA LEU A 102 11.47 -15.80 -1.09
C LEU A 102 11.68 -14.39 -1.63
N ALA A 103 12.90 -13.89 -1.75
CA ALA A 103 13.25 -12.58 -2.29
C ALA A 103 13.12 -12.56 -3.82
N ASN A 104 11.95 -12.94 -4.32
CA ASN A 104 11.59 -12.91 -5.72
C ASN A 104 10.28 -12.13 -5.94
N LEU A 105 10.10 -11.62 -7.15
CA LEU A 105 8.94 -10.79 -7.50
C LEU A 105 7.61 -11.51 -7.39
N ILE A 106 7.57 -12.83 -7.65
CA ILE A 106 6.33 -13.61 -7.55
C ILE A 106 5.86 -13.67 -6.10
N ALA A 107 6.77 -13.90 -5.15
CA ALA A 107 6.44 -13.90 -3.72
C ALA A 107 5.98 -12.51 -3.25
N ILE A 108 6.65 -11.45 -3.68
CA ILE A 108 6.26 -10.07 -3.35
C ILE A 108 4.85 -9.77 -3.85
N VAL A 109 4.54 -10.09 -5.12
CA VAL A 109 3.18 -9.94 -5.69
C VAL A 109 2.17 -10.77 -4.91
N GLY A 110 2.51 -12.01 -4.54
CA GLY A 110 1.67 -12.88 -3.73
C GLY A 110 1.32 -12.26 -2.37
N PHE A 111 2.32 -11.75 -1.63
CA PHE A 111 2.08 -11.11 -0.34
C PHE A 111 1.29 -9.79 -0.47
N LEU A 112 1.53 -8.98 -1.49
CA LEU A 112 0.72 -7.80 -1.77
C LEU A 112 -0.73 -8.18 -2.08
N LYS A 113 -0.97 -9.28 -2.80
CA LYS A 113 -2.33 -9.81 -3.04
C LYS A 113 -3.01 -10.29 -1.76
N VAL A 114 -2.26 -10.87 -0.83
CA VAL A 114 -2.81 -11.26 0.49
C VAL A 114 -3.24 -10.01 1.26
N GLU A 115 -2.44 -8.92 1.25
CA GLU A 115 -2.81 -7.65 1.88
C GLU A 115 -4.08 -7.07 1.27
N GLU A 116 -4.15 -6.95 -0.05
CA GLU A 116 -5.32 -6.44 -0.76
C GLU A 116 -6.58 -7.28 -0.48
N THR A 117 -6.46 -8.61 -0.49
CA THR A 117 -7.58 -9.52 -0.23
C THR A 117 -8.09 -9.38 1.20
N ALA A 118 -7.18 -9.29 2.18
CA ALA A 118 -7.54 -9.07 3.57
C ALA A 118 -8.24 -7.71 3.76
N TYR A 119 -7.83 -6.69 3.01
CA TYR A 119 -8.47 -5.38 3.00
C TYR A 119 -9.92 -5.43 2.46
N VAL A 120 -10.18 -6.17 1.38
CA VAL A 120 -11.55 -6.40 0.87
C VAL A 120 -12.39 -7.16 1.89
N LEU A 121 -11.82 -8.20 2.50
CA LEU A 121 -12.53 -9.01 3.49
C LEU A 121 -12.91 -8.19 4.72
N MET A 122 -12.11 -7.19 5.12
CA MET A 122 -12.52 -6.27 6.18
C MET A 122 -13.84 -5.58 5.83
N GLY A 123 -14.04 -5.11 4.60
CA GLY A 123 -15.29 -4.51 4.17
C GLY A 123 -16.47 -5.47 4.17
N SER A 124 -16.26 -6.68 3.66
CA SER A 124 -17.30 -7.71 3.59
C SER A 124 -17.72 -8.25 4.97
N LEU A 125 -16.80 -8.26 5.93
CA LEU A 125 -17.04 -8.73 7.29
C LEU A 125 -17.53 -7.63 8.24
N SER A 126 -17.45 -6.37 7.83
CA SER A 126 -17.93 -5.23 8.61
C SER A 126 -19.45 -5.10 8.48
N LYS A 127 -20.12 -4.83 9.60
CA LYS A 127 -21.54 -4.46 9.61
C LYS A 127 -21.75 -3.32 10.58
N SER A 128 -22.06 -2.15 10.04
CA SER A 128 -22.37 -0.97 10.85
C SER A 128 -23.71 -1.13 11.55
N VAL A 129 -23.76 -0.72 12.80
CA VAL A 129 -25.02 -0.61 13.57
C VAL A 129 -25.98 0.34 12.88
N MET A 130 -25.48 1.40 12.26
CA MET A 130 -26.28 2.37 11.52
C MET A 130 -26.91 1.75 10.27
N SER A 131 -26.19 0.91 9.54
CA SER A 131 -26.72 0.19 8.37
C SER A 131 -27.77 -0.82 8.76
N GLY A 132 -27.63 -1.47 9.93
CA GLY A 132 -28.62 -2.43 10.45
C GLY A 132 -29.91 -1.78 10.95
N GLY A 133 -29.87 -0.51 11.29
CA GLY A 133 -31.03 0.26 11.77
C GLY A 133 -31.80 0.99 10.67
N LEU A 134 -31.23 1.16 9.49
CA LEU A 134 -31.89 1.82 8.37
C LEU A 134 -32.89 0.84 7.72
N ARG A 135 -34.17 1.06 8.00
CA ARG A 135 -35.25 0.48 7.22
C ARG A 135 -35.37 1.27 5.93
N PHE A 136 -34.91 0.70 4.81
CA PHE A 136 -35.25 1.27 3.52
C PHE A 136 -36.72 1.01 3.25
N ASP A 137 -37.48 2.07 2.91
CA ASP A 137 -38.86 1.96 2.53
C ASP A 137 -39.05 0.95 1.39
N ASP A 138 -40.23 0.31 1.36
CA ASP A 138 -40.64 -0.73 0.43
C ASP A 138 -40.50 -0.40 -1.07
N HIS A 139 -40.12 0.83 -1.38
CA HIS A 139 -39.96 1.34 -2.74
C HIS A 139 -38.70 0.84 -3.46
N ILE A 140 -37.70 0.34 -2.70
CA ILE A 140 -36.52 -0.26 -3.33
C ILE A 140 -36.75 -1.75 -3.52
N LYS A 141 -37.32 -2.09 -4.68
CA LYS A 141 -37.54 -3.49 -5.08
C LYS A 141 -36.26 -4.31 -4.96
N GLY A 142 -36.23 -5.25 -4.02
CA GLY A 142 -35.10 -6.15 -3.77
C GLY A 142 -34.45 -6.01 -2.39
N ALA A 143 -34.53 -4.87 -1.72
CA ALA A 143 -33.95 -4.68 -0.39
C ALA A 143 -34.70 -5.46 0.71
N ILE A 144 -36.02 -5.64 0.55
CA ILE A 144 -36.89 -6.29 1.54
C ILE A 144 -36.82 -7.82 1.46
N ARG A 145 -36.59 -8.38 0.28
CA ARG A 145 -36.56 -9.84 0.12
C ARG A 145 -35.41 -10.54 0.82
N GLN A 146 -34.38 -9.84 1.20
CA GLN A 146 -33.21 -10.47 1.80
C GLN A 146 -33.27 -10.55 3.32
N GLY A 147 -34.22 -9.89 4.01
CA GLY A 147 -34.45 -10.02 5.46
C GLY A 147 -33.19 -9.87 6.31
N LEU A 148 -32.10 -9.61 5.66
CA LEU A 148 -30.76 -9.54 6.17
C LEU A 148 -30.42 -8.08 6.47
N LEU A 149 -29.82 -7.90 7.59
CA LEU A 149 -29.06 -6.73 7.98
C LEU A 149 -27.92 -6.54 6.95
N VAL A 150 -28.25 -6.09 5.74
CA VAL A 150 -27.23 -5.77 4.73
C VAL A 150 -26.63 -4.44 5.11
N SER A 151 -25.36 -4.44 5.44
CA SER A 151 -24.63 -3.19 5.70
C SER A 151 -24.31 -2.52 4.36
N TYR A 152 -25.20 -1.61 3.98
CA TYR A 152 -25.21 -0.97 2.68
C TYR A 152 -23.88 -0.24 2.37
N LEU A 153 -23.32 0.48 3.35
CA LEU A 153 -22.10 1.26 3.18
C LEU A 153 -20.86 0.38 3.03
N GLU A 154 -20.75 -0.64 3.85
CA GLU A 154 -19.62 -1.57 3.85
C GLU A 154 -19.66 -2.48 2.63
N ASP A 155 -20.84 -2.90 2.19
CA ASP A 155 -20.99 -3.73 0.98
C ASP A 155 -20.65 -2.94 -0.29
N ILE A 156 -21.04 -1.66 -0.37
CA ILE A 156 -20.59 -0.76 -1.44
C ILE A 156 -19.07 -0.63 -1.43
N SER A 157 -18.50 -0.39 -0.26
CA SER A 157 -17.06 -0.25 -0.10
C SER A 157 -16.32 -1.54 -0.48
N SER A 158 -16.81 -2.70 -0.04
CA SER A 158 -16.24 -4.01 -0.37
C SER A 158 -16.31 -4.29 -1.87
N SER A 159 -17.44 -4.02 -2.51
CA SER A 159 -17.56 -4.19 -3.96
C SER A 159 -16.66 -3.25 -4.76
N ARG A 160 -16.46 -2.00 -4.29
CA ARG A 160 -15.49 -1.06 -4.86
C ARG A 160 -14.05 -1.55 -4.65
N SER A 161 -13.73 -2.07 -3.46
CA SER A 161 -12.42 -2.64 -3.16
C SER A 161 -12.11 -3.83 -4.05
N LEU A 162 -13.07 -4.74 -4.24
CA LEU A 162 -12.91 -5.90 -5.11
C LEU A 162 -12.60 -5.49 -6.56
N ARG A 163 -13.32 -4.50 -7.09
CA ARG A 163 -13.05 -3.96 -8.44
C ARG A 163 -11.67 -3.34 -8.54
N MET A 164 -11.23 -2.60 -7.52
CA MET A 164 -9.89 -2.01 -7.50
C MET A 164 -8.80 -3.07 -7.43
N ILE A 165 -9.00 -4.17 -6.72
CA ILE A 165 -8.04 -5.27 -6.66
C ILE A 165 -7.96 -6.02 -7.98
N ILE A 166 -9.09 -6.27 -8.63
CA ILE A 166 -9.11 -7.02 -9.89
C ILE A 166 -8.45 -6.21 -11.01
N PHE A 167 -8.77 -4.93 -11.13
CA PHE A 167 -8.31 -4.12 -12.26
C PHE A 167 -7.17 -3.16 -11.89
N GLY A 168 -7.22 -2.57 -10.69
CA GLY A 168 -6.32 -1.49 -10.29
C GLY A 168 -4.90 -1.93 -9.94
N SER A 169 -4.69 -3.20 -9.60
CA SER A 169 -3.36 -3.69 -9.24
C SER A 169 -2.48 -4.02 -10.44
N PHE A 170 -3.06 -4.23 -11.63
CA PHE A 170 -2.29 -4.59 -12.83
C PHE A 170 -1.16 -3.62 -13.16
N PRO A 171 -1.35 -2.29 -13.17
CA PRO A 171 -0.26 -1.36 -13.45
C PRO A 171 0.94 -1.57 -12.53
N LEU A 172 0.71 -1.69 -11.22
CA LEU A 172 1.79 -1.90 -10.25
C LEU A 172 2.57 -3.17 -10.56
N TYR A 173 1.86 -4.29 -10.75
CA TYR A 173 2.50 -5.58 -10.96
C TYR A 173 3.27 -5.64 -12.28
N LEU A 174 2.73 -5.08 -13.36
CA LEU A 174 3.48 -4.96 -14.62
C LEU A 174 4.76 -4.14 -14.44
N ALA A 175 4.67 -3.03 -13.71
CA ALA A 175 5.84 -2.19 -13.45
C ALA A 175 6.94 -2.94 -12.66
N LEU A 176 6.57 -3.82 -11.72
CA LEU A 176 7.54 -4.64 -10.98
C LEU A 176 8.33 -5.59 -11.88
N PHE A 177 7.71 -6.10 -12.96
CA PHE A 177 8.37 -7.05 -13.86
C PHE A 177 9.26 -6.39 -14.93
N ILE A 178 9.20 -5.07 -15.14
CA ILE A 178 10.06 -4.39 -16.14
C ILE A 178 11.55 -4.58 -15.82
N PRO A 179 12.04 -4.32 -14.58
CA PRO A 179 13.44 -4.59 -14.24
C PRO A 179 13.81 -6.08 -14.33
N ALA A 180 12.86 -6.97 -14.06
CA ALA A 180 13.09 -8.42 -14.16
C ALA A 180 13.31 -8.86 -15.61
N VAL A 181 12.56 -8.31 -16.54
CA VAL A 181 12.74 -8.60 -17.99
C VAL A 181 14.10 -8.10 -18.46
N GLN A 182 14.54 -6.91 -18.06
CA GLN A 182 15.85 -6.37 -18.44
C GLN A 182 17.02 -7.16 -17.83
N SER A 183 16.88 -7.65 -16.60
CA SER A 183 17.92 -8.44 -15.94
C SER A 183 17.88 -9.92 -16.29
N GLY A 184 16.80 -10.40 -16.90
CA GLY A 184 16.57 -11.82 -17.20
C GLY A 184 16.33 -12.69 -15.95
N SER A 185 16.07 -12.09 -14.79
CA SER A 185 15.85 -12.79 -13.50
C SER A 185 14.70 -12.18 -12.71
N ILE A 186 13.98 -13.03 -11.97
CA ILE A 186 12.91 -12.62 -11.04
C ILE A 186 13.42 -12.39 -9.62
N TYR A 187 14.69 -12.71 -9.32
CA TYR A 187 15.27 -12.55 -8.01
C TYR A 187 15.82 -11.13 -7.81
N LEU A 188 15.49 -10.52 -6.68
CA LEU A 188 15.91 -9.15 -6.39
C LEU A 188 17.43 -8.98 -6.37
N GLY A 189 18.18 -9.99 -5.90
CA GLY A 189 19.64 -9.97 -5.87
C GLY A 189 20.24 -9.82 -7.27
N ASP A 190 19.72 -10.55 -8.25
CA ASP A 190 20.20 -10.49 -9.63
C ASP A 190 19.83 -9.17 -10.30
N ILE A 191 18.61 -8.67 -10.03
CA ILE A 191 18.15 -7.37 -10.52
C ILE A 191 19.06 -6.25 -10.01
N ILE A 192 19.41 -6.27 -8.72
CA ILE A 192 20.34 -5.30 -8.12
C ILE A 192 21.72 -5.39 -8.78
N SER A 193 22.25 -6.62 -8.91
CA SER A 193 23.57 -6.86 -9.52
C SER A 193 23.62 -6.38 -10.96
N TYR A 194 22.57 -6.62 -11.73
CA TYR A 194 22.42 -6.12 -13.09
C TYR A 194 22.48 -4.59 -13.15
N GLN A 195 21.71 -3.91 -12.29
CA GLN A 195 21.69 -2.45 -12.24
C GLN A 195 23.00 -1.83 -11.77
N GLN A 196 23.73 -2.50 -10.86
CA GLN A 196 25.06 -2.06 -10.44
C GLN A 196 26.09 -2.14 -11.57
N ALA A 197 25.93 -3.09 -12.50
CA ALA A 197 26.82 -3.27 -13.65
C ALA A 197 26.46 -2.36 -14.85
N HIS A 198 25.16 -2.18 -15.14
CA HIS A 198 24.66 -1.49 -16.33
C HIS A 198 24.05 -0.10 -16.05
N GLY A 199 23.92 0.26 -14.78
CA GLY A 199 23.26 1.49 -14.35
C GLY A 199 21.79 1.30 -13.97
N PRO A 200 21.20 2.31 -13.29
CA PRO A 200 19.82 2.25 -12.82
C PRO A 200 18.81 2.11 -13.96
N VAL A 201 17.87 1.18 -13.82
CA VAL A 201 16.81 0.92 -14.80
C VAL A 201 15.95 2.15 -15.09
N ILE A 202 15.78 3.05 -14.12
CA ILE A 202 14.97 4.26 -14.29
C ILE A 202 15.45 5.16 -15.45
N PHE A 203 16.74 5.09 -15.84
CA PHE A 203 17.29 5.87 -16.93
C PHE A 203 17.09 5.22 -18.31
N THR A 204 16.62 3.98 -18.38
CA THR A 204 16.20 3.36 -19.63
C THR A 204 14.79 3.85 -20.01
N LEU A 205 14.45 3.84 -21.29
CA LEU A 205 13.12 4.23 -21.76
C LEU A 205 12.02 3.36 -21.13
N ALA A 206 12.24 2.04 -21.08
CA ALA A 206 11.33 1.11 -20.42
C ALA A 206 11.18 1.39 -18.93
N GLY A 207 12.29 1.64 -18.24
CA GLY A 207 12.29 1.95 -16.82
C GLY A 207 11.62 3.28 -16.49
N ALA A 208 11.81 4.32 -17.31
CA ALA A 208 11.16 5.61 -17.10
C ALA A 208 9.62 5.50 -17.22
N ILE A 209 9.13 4.79 -18.27
CA ILE A 209 7.70 4.50 -18.41
C ILE A 209 7.22 3.65 -17.24
N GLY A 210 8.00 2.62 -16.86
CA GLY A 210 7.72 1.74 -15.72
C GLY A 210 7.61 2.48 -14.39
N ALA A 211 8.46 3.47 -14.14
CA ALA A 211 8.39 4.30 -12.94
C ALA A 211 7.08 5.10 -12.84
N VAL A 212 6.60 5.64 -13.96
CA VAL A 212 5.29 6.32 -14.01
C VAL A 212 4.15 5.34 -13.76
N VAL A 213 4.20 4.16 -14.39
CA VAL A 213 3.18 3.11 -14.20
C VAL A 213 3.20 2.59 -12.76
N PHE A 214 4.39 2.40 -12.17
CA PHE A 214 4.55 2.06 -10.76
C PHE A 214 3.90 3.10 -9.86
N PHE A 215 4.12 4.39 -10.12
CA PHE A 215 3.57 5.47 -9.31
C PHE A 215 2.03 5.50 -9.36
N VAL A 216 1.43 5.27 -10.51
CA VAL A 216 -0.03 5.15 -10.63
C VAL A 216 -0.54 3.95 -9.82
N GLY A 217 0.09 2.79 -9.95
CA GLY A 217 -0.25 1.61 -9.17
C GLY A 217 -0.03 1.79 -7.66
N TYR A 218 1.03 2.50 -7.27
CA TYR A 218 1.30 2.91 -5.89
C TYR A 218 0.15 3.73 -5.29
N MET A 219 -0.35 4.74 -6.02
CA MET A 219 -1.50 5.53 -5.56
C MET A 219 -2.77 4.70 -5.45
N ILE A 220 -2.99 3.75 -6.38
CA ILE A 220 -4.16 2.86 -6.37
C ILE A 220 -4.11 1.93 -5.16
N LEU A 221 -2.98 1.27 -4.92
CA LEU A 221 -2.80 0.34 -3.81
C LEU A 221 -2.94 1.06 -2.45
N LEU A 222 -2.42 2.27 -2.34
CA LEU A 222 -2.56 3.10 -1.16
C LEU A 222 -3.96 3.71 -1.03
N ASN A 223 -4.86 3.57 -2.00
CA ASN A 223 -6.18 4.18 -2.02
C ASN A 223 -6.13 5.69 -1.72
N GLU A 224 -5.19 6.40 -2.34
CA GLU A 224 -5.06 7.84 -2.21
C GLU A 224 -5.67 8.57 -3.42
N TYR A 225 -5.99 9.84 -3.25
CA TYR A 225 -6.58 10.64 -4.33
C TYR A 225 -5.68 10.67 -5.57
N PRO A 226 -6.22 10.52 -6.78
CA PRO A 226 -7.66 10.49 -7.13
C PRO A 226 -8.34 9.12 -6.98
N PHE A 227 -7.60 8.06 -6.63
CA PHE A 227 -8.12 6.68 -6.59
C PHE A 227 -8.77 6.29 -5.25
N SER A 228 -9.06 7.24 -4.37
CA SER A 228 -9.66 6.99 -3.04
C SER A 228 -11.16 6.64 -3.09
N ILE A 229 -11.57 5.82 -4.05
CA ILE A 229 -12.97 5.45 -4.28
C ILE A 229 -13.54 4.62 -3.13
N ILE A 230 -12.70 3.78 -2.53
CA ILE A 230 -13.08 2.90 -1.40
C ILE A 230 -13.42 3.70 -0.14
N LYS A 231 -12.73 4.82 0.05
CA LYS A 231 -12.84 5.70 1.23
C LYS A 231 -13.58 7.00 0.90
N ALA A 232 -14.43 7.02 -0.13
CA ALA A 232 -15.19 8.20 -0.50
C ALA A 232 -16.07 8.63 0.67
N LYS A 233 -15.64 9.65 1.43
CA LYS A 233 -16.29 10.07 2.68
C LYS A 233 -17.74 10.51 2.50
N SER A 234 -18.09 11.01 1.31
CA SER A 234 -19.46 11.35 0.95
C SER A 234 -20.40 10.16 0.90
N ASP A 235 -19.87 8.98 0.55
CA ASP A 235 -20.70 7.82 0.24
C ASP A 235 -20.59 6.70 1.30
N VAL A 236 -19.37 6.41 1.76
CA VAL A 236 -19.07 5.22 2.58
C VAL A 236 -18.33 5.52 3.87
N ILE A 237 -18.21 6.80 4.23
CA ILE A 237 -17.55 7.31 5.45
C ILE A 237 -16.09 6.85 5.55
N GLU A 238 -15.81 5.71 6.18
CA GLU A 238 -14.46 5.14 6.34
C GLU A 238 -14.29 3.79 5.62
N GLY A 239 -15.35 3.30 5.01
CA GLY A 239 -15.29 2.08 4.19
C GLY A 239 -15.00 0.81 4.98
N PRO A 240 -14.01 -0.01 4.56
CA PRO A 240 -13.82 -1.37 5.06
C PRO A 240 -13.56 -1.52 6.55
N TYR A 241 -13.07 -0.48 7.21
CA TYR A 241 -12.68 -0.55 8.63
C TYR A 241 -13.52 0.33 9.55
N MET A 242 -14.75 0.62 9.16
CA MET A 242 -15.65 1.51 9.88
C MET A 242 -15.94 1.03 11.31
N GLU A 243 -16.11 -0.27 11.52
CA GLU A 243 -16.39 -0.88 12.83
C GLU A 243 -15.10 -1.25 13.61
N LEU A 244 -13.92 -1.07 13.01
CA LEU A 244 -12.67 -1.34 13.72
C LEU A 244 -12.35 -0.20 14.70
N ALA A 245 -12.22 -0.55 15.96
CA ALA A 245 -11.86 0.37 17.03
C ALA A 245 -10.56 -0.06 17.73
N SER A 246 -10.01 0.83 18.56
CA SER A 246 -8.91 0.53 19.47
C SER A 246 -7.69 -0.08 18.78
N LYS A 247 -7.13 -1.15 19.31
CA LYS A 247 -5.89 -1.80 18.83
C LYS A 247 -5.95 -2.20 17.36
N TYR A 248 -7.08 -2.70 16.89
CA TYR A 248 -7.25 -3.11 15.50
C TYR A 248 -7.22 -1.92 14.54
N ARG A 249 -7.76 -0.78 14.95
CA ARG A 249 -7.65 0.47 14.21
C ARG A 249 -6.22 0.99 14.17
N SER A 250 -5.48 0.85 15.27
CA SER A 250 -4.06 1.17 15.33
C SER A 250 -3.26 0.33 14.32
N PHE A 251 -3.53 -0.98 14.24
CA PHE A 251 -2.91 -1.85 13.24
C PHE A 251 -3.16 -1.38 11.81
N VAL A 252 -4.36 -0.95 11.47
CA VAL A 252 -4.67 -0.41 10.13
C VAL A 252 -3.82 0.82 9.83
N VAL A 253 -3.72 1.77 10.76
CA VAL A 253 -2.91 2.99 10.59
C VAL A 253 -1.43 2.64 10.43
N LEU A 254 -0.93 1.72 11.26
CA LEU A 254 0.45 1.27 11.25
C LEU A 254 0.79 0.54 9.93
N THR A 255 -0.07 -0.38 9.48
CA THR A 255 0.11 -1.10 8.22
C THR A 255 0.17 -0.14 7.03
N ARG A 256 -0.70 0.87 7.00
CA ARG A 256 -0.70 1.87 5.93
C ARG A 256 0.61 2.65 5.85
N GLY A 257 1.08 3.17 7.00
CA GLY A 257 2.37 3.87 7.04
C GLY A 257 3.53 2.98 6.64
N PHE A 258 3.55 1.74 7.15
CA PHE A 258 4.58 0.77 6.83
C PHE A 258 4.57 0.36 5.35
N LEU A 259 3.40 0.21 4.74
CA LEU A 259 3.24 -0.09 3.32
C LEU A 259 3.82 1.04 2.42
N ILE A 260 3.61 2.31 2.79
CA ILE A 260 4.20 3.45 2.08
C ILE A 260 5.72 3.32 1.99
N VAL A 261 6.36 3.05 3.12
CA VAL A 261 7.83 2.89 3.19
C VAL A 261 8.29 1.65 2.44
N THR A 262 7.60 0.53 2.61
CA THR A 262 7.95 -0.75 1.95
C THR A 262 7.89 -0.63 0.42
N LEU A 263 6.87 0.02 -0.11
CA LEU A 263 6.76 0.27 -1.55
C LEU A 263 7.81 1.28 -2.04
N GLY A 264 8.17 2.27 -1.23
CA GLY A 264 9.27 3.19 -1.54
C GLY A 264 10.62 2.48 -1.63
N LEU A 265 10.91 1.57 -0.68
CA LEU A 265 12.10 0.72 -0.73
C LEU A 265 12.07 -0.23 -1.93
N LEU A 266 10.93 -0.83 -2.23
CA LEU A 266 10.77 -1.70 -3.39
C LEU A 266 11.04 -0.94 -4.70
N PHE A 267 10.58 0.31 -4.80
CA PHE A 267 10.90 1.19 -5.93
C PHE A 267 12.40 1.45 -6.03
N ALA A 268 13.07 1.80 -4.92
CA ALA A 268 14.50 2.07 -4.91
C ALA A 268 15.31 0.85 -5.36
N VAL A 269 14.95 -0.33 -4.88
CA VAL A 269 15.60 -1.59 -5.26
C VAL A 269 15.39 -1.92 -6.75
N LEU A 270 14.16 -1.79 -7.24
CA LEU A 270 13.82 -2.23 -8.59
C LEU A 270 14.21 -1.23 -9.69
N PHE A 271 14.13 0.06 -9.44
CA PHE A 271 14.36 1.08 -10.48
C PHE A 271 15.70 1.80 -10.35
N ILE A 272 16.29 1.83 -9.14
CA ILE A 272 17.55 2.53 -8.89
C ILE A 272 18.68 1.54 -8.59
N GLY A 273 18.36 0.31 -8.15
CA GLY A 273 19.35 -0.74 -7.85
C GLY A 273 20.10 -0.54 -6.52
N VAL A 274 19.53 0.24 -5.60
CA VAL A 274 20.13 0.48 -4.28
C VAL A 274 19.52 -0.49 -3.29
N PRO A 275 20.32 -1.40 -2.70
CA PRO A 275 19.84 -2.29 -1.64
C PRO A 275 19.74 -1.51 -0.32
N PRO A 276 18.67 -1.70 0.46
CA PRO A 276 18.49 -1.01 1.73
C PRO A 276 19.42 -1.58 2.81
N LYS A 277 20.61 -1.00 2.90
CA LYS A 277 21.64 -1.29 3.92
C LYS A 277 21.80 -0.09 4.83
N LEU A 278 21.59 -0.29 6.14
CA LEU A 278 21.59 0.80 7.13
C LEU A 278 22.93 1.55 7.19
N PHE A 279 24.03 0.83 7.08
CA PHE A 279 25.38 1.41 7.19
C PHE A 279 26.06 1.69 5.83
N SER A 280 25.27 1.91 4.79
CA SER A 280 25.77 2.29 3.46
C SER A 280 25.30 3.70 3.09
N LEU A 281 26.04 4.37 2.21
CA LEU A 281 25.62 5.65 1.65
C LEU A 281 24.30 5.53 0.84
N GLY A 282 23.98 4.32 0.39
CA GLY A 282 22.72 4.03 -0.31
C GLY A 282 21.49 4.35 0.52
N ILE A 283 21.56 4.30 1.86
CA ILE A 283 20.42 4.64 2.72
C ILE A 283 19.90 6.06 2.49
N ILE A 284 20.77 7.00 2.05
CA ILE A 284 20.36 8.37 1.73
C ILE A 284 19.44 8.35 0.50
N VAL A 285 19.77 7.57 -0.51
CA VAL A 285 18.94 7.42 -1.72
C VAL A 285 17.60 6.79 -1.36
N ASP A 286 17.60 5.73 -0.54
CA ASP A 286 16.39 5.09 -0.06
C ASP A 286 15.50 6.08 0.69
N LEU A 287 16.04 6.87 1.61
CA LEU A 287 15.30 7.89 2.36
C LEU A 287 14.72 8.97 1.43
N ILE A 288 15.49 9.41 0.43
CA ILE A 288 15.02 10.38 -0.56
C ILE A 288 13.81 9.80 -1.33
N VAL A 289 13.89 8.56 -1.79
CA VAL A 289 12.82 7.91 -2.53
C VAL A 289 11.57 7.72 -1.65
N ILE A 290 11.77 7.24 -0.42
CA ILE A 290 10.69 7.05 0.56
C ILE A 290 9.96 8.37 0.85
N LEU A 291 10.63 9.52 0.76
CA LEU A 291 10.02 10.83 0.97
C LEU A 291 9.44 11.44 -0.31
N ILE A 292 10.10 11.28 -1.45
CA ILE A 292 9.67 11.88 -2.72
C ILE A 292 8.36 11.28 -3.22
N LEU A 293 8.21 9.95 -3.21
CA LEU A 293 7.00 9.29 -3.71
C LEU A 293 5.73 9.78 -2.97
N PRO A 294 5.69 9.80 -1.61
CA PRO A 294 4.55 10.35 -0.88
C PRO A 294 4.35 11.85 -1.11
N VAL A 295 5.41 12.63 -1.28
CA VAL A 295 5.30 14.06 -1.57
C VAL A 295 4.62 14.29 -2.92
N ILE A 296 5.03 13.58 -3.98
CA ILE A 296 4.39 13.66 -5.29
C ILE A 296 2.92 13.20 -5.19
N MET A 297 2.66 12.11 -4.46
CA MET A 297 1.31 11.62 -4.19
C MET A 297 0.46 12.69 -3.47
N ALA A 298 1.02 13.38 -2.48
CA ALA A 298 0.34 14.43 -1.74
C ALA A 298 0.03 15.66 -2.63
N VAL A 299 0.91 16.00 -3.58
CA VAL A 299 0.66 17.05 -4.59
C VAL A 299 -0.50 16.61 -5.49
N CYS A 300 -0.46 15.40 -6.05
CA CYS A 300 -1.57 14.87 -6.84
C CYS A 300 -2.89 14.89 -6.06
N SER A 301 -2.86 14.46 -4.80
CA SER A 301 -4.03 14.43 -3.92
C SER A 301 -4.58 15.83 -3.59
N ALA A 302 -3.74 16.86 -3.61
CA ALA A 302 -4.18 18.22 -3.31
C ALA A 302 -4.98 18.86 -4.45
N PHE A 303 -4.70 18.45 -5.69
CA PHE A 303 -5.33 18.99 -6.90
C PHE A 303 -6.43 18.10 -7.47
N SER A 304 -6.45 16.81 -7.14
CA SER A 304 -7.34 15.84 -7.79
C SER A 304 -8.59 15.57 -6.96
N PRO A 305 -9.79 15.65 -7.57
CA PRO A 305 -11.00 15.11 -6.96
C PRO A 305 -10.96 13.56 -6.98
N ILE A 306 -11.89 12.94 -6.25
CA ILE A 306 -12.08 11.49 -6.32
C ILE A 306 -12.58 11.11 -7.71
N PHE A 307 -11.95 10.11 -8.33
CA PHE A 307 -12.40 9.58 -9.60
C PHE A 307 -13.71 8.81 -9.45
N THR A 308 -14.59 9.03 -10.42
CA THR A 308 -15.74 8.14 -10.62
C THR A 308 -15.29 6.83 -11.29
N ASN A 309 -16.14 5.81 -11.26
CA ASN A 309 -15.85 4.55 -11.97
C ASN A 309 -15.60 4.78 -13.49
N ARG A 310 -16.24 5.78 -14.09
CA ARG A 310 -16.03 6.14 -15.50
C ARG A 310 -14.64 6.68 -15.79
N GLN A 311 -13.98 7.29 -14.82
CA GLN A 311 -12.61 7.82 -14.93
C GLN A 311 -11.57 6.79 -14.49
N PHE A 312 -11.92 5.94 -13.52
CA PHE A 312 -11.03 4.91 -12.98
C PHE A 312 -10.63 3.88 -14.04
N TYR A 313 -11.61 3.25 -14.72
CA TYR A 313 -11.31 2.19 -15.67
C TYR A 313 -10.45 2.63 -16.86
N PRO A 314 -10.70 3.76 -17.54
CA PRO A 314 -9.82 4.22 -18.62
C PRO A 314 -8.40 4.54 -18.13
N THR A 315 -8.24 5.12 -16.94
CA THR A 315 -6.92 5.44 -16.38
C THR A 315 -6.12 4.17 -16.08
N VAL A 316 -6.77 3.18 -15.48
CA VAL A 316 -6.13 1.88 -15.19
C VAL A 316 -5.79 1.16 -16.50
N LEU A 317 -6.69 1.15 -17.48
CA LEU A 317 -6.44 0.54 -18.79
C LEU A 317 -5.24 1.19 -19.48
N LEU A 318 -5.20 2.53 -19.54
CA LEU A 318 -4.10 3.28 -20.12
C LEU A 318 -2.77 2.94 -19.42
N SER A 319 -2.76 2.95 -18.08
CA SER A 319 -1.57 2.62 -17.31
C SER A 319 -1.12 1.17 -17.54
N THR A 320 -2.07 0.24 -17.66
CA THR A 320 -1.79 -1.17 -17.97
C THR A 320 -1.19 -1.31 -19.36
N LEU A 321 -1.75 -0.64 -20.36
CA LEU A 321 -1.21 -0.62 -21.73
C LEU A 321 0.21 -0.04 -21.79
N LEU A 322 0.46 1.06 -21.06
CA LEU A 322 1.80 1.62 -20.92
C LEU A 322 2.77 0.64 -20.24
N GLY A 323 2.32 -0.10 -19.24
CA GLY A 323 3.11 -1.14 -18.58
C GLY A 323 3.47 -2.29 -19.53
N VAL A 324 2.51 -2.78 -20.32
CA VAL A 324 2.74 -3.82 -21.33
C VAL A 324 3.71 -3.33 -22.41
N LEU A 325 3.55 -2.09 -22.86
CA LEU A 325 4.46 -1.45 -23.82
C LEU A 325 5.88 -1.35 -23.25
N ALA A 326 6.02 -0.94 -21.98
CA ALA A 326 7.32 -0.86 -21.32
C ALA A 326 7.99 -2.23 -21.18
N ILE A 327 7.23 -3.29 -20.87
CA ILE A 327 7.76 -4.67 -20.87
C ILE A 327 8.20 -5.08 -22.28
N GLY A 328 7.43 -4.76 -23.33
CA GLY A 328 7.80 -5.03 -24.70
C GLY A 328 9.11 -4.32 -25.10
N ILE A 329 9.29 -3.05 -24.72
CA ILE A 329 10.55 -2.32 -24.94
C ILE A 329 11.69 -2.96 -24.15
N ALA A 330 11.46 -3.32 -22.87
CA ALA A 330 12.46 -3.96 -22.01
C ALA A 330 12.94 -5.33 -22.55
N ALA A 331 12.08 -6.03 -23.29
CA ALA A 331 12.42 -7.32 -23.91
C ALA A 331 13.21 -7.18 -25.23
N LEU A 332 13.20 -5.99 -25.85
CA LEU A 332 13.92 -5.73 -27.13
C LEU A 332 15.33 -5.18 -26.91
N PHE A 333 15.58 -4.57 -25.77
CA PHE A 333 16.83 -3.92 -25.37
C PHE A 333 17.38 -4.50 -24.07
#